data_913f85be3d3b31551c496369386216aa
#
_entry.id   913f85be3d3b31551c496369386216aa
#
_cell.length_a   1.000
_cell.length_b   1.000
_cell.length_c   1.000
_cell.angle_alpha   90.00
_cell.angle_beta   90.00
_cell.angle_gamma   90.00
#
_symmetry.space_group_name_H-M   'P 1'
#
loop_
_entity.id
_entity.type
_entity.pdbx_description
1 polymer ?
#
loop_
_entity_poly.entity_id
_entity_poly.type
_entity_poly.pdbx_seq_one_letter_code
_entity_poly.pdbx_strand_id
1 'polypeptide(L)'
;SLYAESADGIEVRSVSYRIRPVGEDNRESVRQAEKAVREARDALDAAKSRQKYLEWQQQYLDKLEAFVAPTAQAELKSGVLNAQTLTQLTELITTRRKSQTEDAQKLAIELRTLSEAVQLKERELSVLTASTSRTAREAVVFLNAANAGSKVRLSYLVSGANWSPSYNLRLTGTDAKSASLEYQASVQQMSGEDWS
;
A
#
# COMPACT_ATOMS: atom_id res chain seq x y z
N SER A 1 -10.07 25.78 20.38
CA SER A 1 -10.09 25.79 21.87
C SER A 1 -10.06 24.37 22.38
N LEU A 2 -9.26 24.14 23.41
CA LEU A 2 -9.08 22.82 24.05
C LEU A 2 -9.45 23.00 25.53
N TYR A 3 -10.34 22.15 26.04
CA TYR A 3 -10.80 22.17 27.42
C TYR A 3 -10.72 20.78 28.02
N ALA A 4 -10.34 20.70 29.29
CA ALA A 4 -10.38 19.45 30.02
C ALA A 4 -11.18 19.66 31.33
N GLU A 5 -12.09 18.76 31.62
CA GLU A 5 -12.93 18.76 32.80
C GLU A 5 -12.80 17.43 33.51
N SER A 6 -12.80 17.46 34.81
CA SER A 6 -12.82 16.24 35.63
C SER A 6 -14.11 16.16 36.43
N ALA A 7 -14.71 15.00 36.47
CA ALA A 7 -15.93 14.73 37.23
C ALA A 7 -15.65 14.32 38.70
N ASP A 8 -14.43 13.88 39.01
CA ASP A 8 -14.15 13.12 40.24
C ASP A 8 -13.19 13.83 41.23
N GLY A 9 -13.29 15.17 41.32
CA GLY A 9 -12.49 15.90 42.32
C GLY A 9 -10.99 16.02 41.97
N ILE A 10 -10.60 15.72 40.75
CA ILE A 10 -9.26 15.98 40.25
C ILE A 10 -9.20 17.43 39.78
N GLU A 11 -8.21 18.13 40.19
CA GLU A 11 -7.95 19.48 39.69
C GLU A 11 -7.15 19.41 38.38
N VAL A 12 -7.71 19.95 37.30
CA VAL A 12 -6.99 20.17 36.05
C VAL A 12 -6.17 21.41 36.17
N ARG A 13 -4.83 21.29 36.24
CA ARG A 13 -3.92 22.44 36.38
C ARG A 13 -3.68 23.16 35.07
N SER A 14 -3.50 22.43 34.01
CA SER A 14 -3.34 23.02 32.69
C SER A 14 -3.66 22.01 31.58
N VAL A 15 -4.07 22.56 30.43
CA VAL A 15 -4.24 21.84 29.20
C VAL A 15 -3.42 22.55 28.13
N SER A 16 -2.55 21.80 27.45
CA SER A 16 -1.75 22.35 26.38
C SER A 16 -1.89 21.53 25.12
N TYR A 17 -1.72 22.18 24.00
CA TYR A 17 -1.77 21.55 22.67
C TYR A 17 -0.37 21.40 22.13
N ARG A 18 -0.05 20.23 21.64
CA ARG A 18 1.25 19.90 21.05
C ARG A 18 1.06 19.25 19.70
N ILE A 19 1.85 19.67 18.73
CA ILE A 19 1.95 19.01 17.41
C ILE A 19 3.26 18.22 17.40
N ARG A 20 3.17 16.94 17.08
CA ARG A 20 4.33 16.07 16.92
C ARG A 20 4.33 15.43 15.54
N PRO A 21 5.44 15.49 14.78
CA PRO A 21 5.57 14.69 13.59
C PRO A 21 5.52 13.21 13.97
N VAL A 22 4.78 12.41 13.21
CA VAL A 22 4.69 10.95 13.40
C VAL A 22 5.23 10.25 12.17
N GLY A 23 5.99 9.16 12.39
CA GLY A 23 6.54 8.35 11.32
C GLY A 23 5.47 7.54 10.59
N GLU A 24 4.42 7.14 11.32
CA GLU A 24 3.29 6.37 10.78
C GLU A 24 1.98 7.11 11.05
N ASP A 25 1.05 7.01 10.09
CA ASP A 25 -0.31 7.54 10.28
C ASP A 25 -1.07 6.66 11.27
N ASN A 26 -1.79 7.29 12.21
CA ASN A 26 -2.56 6.58 13.24
C ASN A 26 -3.86 5.97 12.70
N ARG A 27 -4.31 6.38 11.52
CA ARG A 27 -5.51 5.83 10.89
C ARG A 27 -5.26 4.42 10.40
N GLU A 28 -6.12 3.49 10.79
CA GLU A 28 -6.01 2.09 10.39
C GLU A 28 -6.06 1.92 8.88
N SER A 29 -6.92 2.66 8.19
CA SER A 29 -7.04 2.65 6.72
C SER A 29 -5.74 3.04 6.02
N VAL A 30 -5.03 4.05 6.53
CA VAL A 30 -3.75 4.49 5.96
C VAL A 30 -2.66 3.47 6.22
N ARG A 31 -2.58 2.91 7.44
CA ARG A 31 -1.60 1.85 7.76
C ARG A 31 -1.79 0.62 6.88
N GLN A 32 -3.04 0.22 6.63
CA GLN A 32 -3.36 -0.90 5.74
C GLN A 32 -2.97 -0.59 4.29
N ALA A 33 -3.24 0.63 3.80
CA ALA A 33 -2.84 1.05 2.47
C ALA A 33 -1.30 1.11 2.33
N GLU A 34 -0.58 1.66 3.32
CA GLU A 34 0.89 1.66 3.34
C GLU A 34 1.47 0.24 3.34
N LYS A 35 0.86 -0.68 4.10
CA LYS A 35 1.25 -2.10 4.09
C LYS A 35 1.03 -2.72 2.72
N ALA A 36 -0.12 -2.47 2.09
CA ALA A 36 -0.42 -2.98 0.76
C ALA A 36 0.55 -2.45 -0.31
N VAL A 37 0.98 -1.19 -0.21
CA VAL A 37 2.02 -0.63 -1.10
C VAL A 37 3.35 -1.34 -0.89
N ARG A 38 3.77 -1.58 0.37
CA ARG A 38 5.02 -2.30 0.66
C ARG A 38 4.98 -3.72 0.09
N GLU A 39 3.92 -4.47 0.35
CA GLU A 39 3.77 -5.84 -0.17
C GLU A 39 3.79 -5.90 -1.70
N ALA A 40 3.14 -4.94 -2.37
CA ALA A 40 3.17 -4.85 -3.83
C ALA A 40 4.57 -4.52 -4.36
N ARG A 41 5.32 -3.63 -3.71
CA ARG A 41 6.71 -3.31 -4.07
C ARG A 41 7.64 -4.50 -3.85
N ASP A 42 7.52 -5.19 -2.72
CA ASP A 42 8.32 -6.38 -2.41
C ASP A 42 8.10 -7.48 -3.47
N ALA A 43 6.86 -7.69 -3.90
CA ALA A 43 6.53 -8.62 -4.97
C ALA A 43 7.17 -8.21 -6.32
N LEU A 44 7.12 -6.92 -6.66
CA LEU A 44 7.77 -6.39 -7.86
C LEU A 44 9.29 -6.56 -7.81
N ASP A 45 9.90 -6.29 -6.67
CA ASP A 45 11.36 -6.40 -6.51
C ASP A 45 11.83 -7.86 -6.52
N ALA A 46 11.03 -8.79 -6.00
CA ALA A 46 11.27 -10.22 -6.14
C ALA A 46 11.22 -10.66 -7.62
N ALA A 47 10.26 -10.14 -8.40
CA ALA A 47 10.17 -10.43 -9.83
C ALA A 47 11.34 -9.82 -10.61
N LYS A 48 11.78 -8.61 -10.30
CA LYS A 48 13.01 -8.00 -10.88
C LYS A 48 14.27 -8.81 -10.55
N SER A 49 14.35 -9.39 -9.38
CA SER A 49 15.48 -10.26 -9.01
C SER A 49 15.50 -11.53 -9.84
N ARG A 50 14.32 -12.12 -10.13
CA ARG A 50 14.19 -13.24 -11.07
C ARG A 50 14.58 -12.84 -12.49
N GLN A 51 14.24 -11.63 -12.94
CA GLN A 51 14.67 -11.11 -14.25
C GLN A 51 16.18 -11.06 -14.35
N LYS A 52 16.87 -10.49 -13.37
CA LYS A 52 18.34 -10.45 -13.35
C LYS A 52 18.97 -11.85 -13.39
N TYR A 53 18.35 -12.81 -12.73
CA TYR A 53 18.81 -14.20 -12.78
C TYR A 53 18.66 -14.80 -14.18
N LEU A 54 17.53 -14.57 -14.86
CA LEU A 54 17.34 -15.02 -16.25
C LEU A 54 18.32 -14.35 -17.22
N GLU A 55 18.59 -13.06 -17.04
CA GLU A 55 19.62 -12.32 -17.83
C GLU A 55 21.03 -12.92 -17.61
N TRP A 56 21.36 -13.25 -16.38
CA TRP A 56 22.60 -13.95 -16.06
C TRP A 56 22.67 -15.34 -16.72
N GLN A 57 21.60 -16.11 -16.67
CA GLN A 57 21.52 -17.41 -17.35
C GLN A 57 21.71 -17.26 -18.87
N GLN A 58 21.12 -16.23 -19.47
CA GLN A 58 21.29 -15.95 -20.90
C GLN A 58 22.76 -15.70 -21.24
N GLN A 59 23.40 -14.81 -20.49
CA GLN A 59 24.83 -14.51 -20.68
C GLN A 59 25.70 -15.76 -20.50
N TYR A 60 25.34 -16.63 -19.58
CA TYR A 60 26.05 -17.89 -19.36
C TYR A 60 25.92 -18.82 -20.58
N LEU A 61 24.71 -18.98 -21.12
CA LEU A 61 24.49 -19.77 -22.33
C LEU A 61 25.20 -19.19 -23.54
N ASP A 62 25.23 -17.86 -23.70
CA ASP A 62 25.97 -17.19 -24.78
C ASP A 62 27.46 -17.49 -24.71
N LYS A 63 28.03 -17.45 -23.50
CA LYS A 63 29.46 -17.79 -23.30
C LYS A 63 29.72 -19.29 -23.59
N LEU A 64 28.80 -20.16 -23.20
CA LEU A 64 28.93 -21.59 -23.48
C LEU A 64 28.89 -21.88 -24.99
N GLU A 65 27.97 -21.28 -25.72
CA GLU A 65 27.90 -21.38 -27.19
C GLU A 65 29.17 -20.84 -27.85
N ALA A 66 29.65 -19.69 -27.41
CA ALA A 66 30.87 -19.07 -27.92
C ALA A 66 32.13 -19.95 -27.70
N PHE A 67 32.12 -20.76 -26.64
CA PHE A 67 33.21 -21.72 -26.39
C PHE A 67 33.05 -23.00 -27.21
N VAL A 68 31.83 -23.52 -27.37
CA VAL A 68 31.55 -24.81 -28.04
C VAL A 68 31.88 -24.74 -29.54
N ALA A 69 31.45 -23.71 -30.24
CA ALA A 69 31.60 -23.63 -31.67
C ALA A 69 33.09 -23.66 -32.16
N PRO A 70 34.02 -22.84 -31.62
CA PRO A 70 35.44 -22.92 -31.98
C PRO A 70 36.10 -24.24 -31.57
N THR A 71 35.73 -24.78 -30.40
CA THR A 71 36.28 -26.04 -29.89
C THR A 71 35.89 -27.21 -30.82
N ALA A 72 34.59 -27.29 -31.16
CA ALA A 72 34.11 -28.30 -32.10
C ALA A 72 34.79 -28.22 -33.48
N GLN A 73 35.06 -26.99 -33.96
CA GLN A 73 35.77 -26.78 -35.24
C GLN A 73 37.26 -27.22 -35.18
N ALA A 74 37.93 -26.96 -34.06
CA ALA A 74 39.31 -27.39 -33.82
C ALA A 74 39.43 -28.91 -33.72
N GLU A 75 38.54 -29.55 -32.96
CA GLU A 75 38.51 -31.02 -32.83
C GLU A 75 38.13 -31.73 -34.11
N LEU A 76 37.24 -31.15 -34.93
CA LEU A 76 36.89 -31.68 -36.23
C LEU A 76 38.12 -31.73 -37.15
N LYS A 77 38.96 -30.69 -37.13
CA LYS A 77 40.21 -30.62 -37.90
C LYS A 77 41.25 -31.64 -37.45
N SER A 78 41.25 -31.96 -36.16
CA SER A 78 42.18 -32.96 -35.59
C SER A 78 41.68 -34.40 -35.66
N GLY A 79 40.43 -34.63 -36.11
CA GLY A 79 39.82 -35.97 -36.22
C GLY A 79 39.42 -36.60 -34.91
N VAL A 80 39.35 -35.82 -33.84
CA VAL A 80 39.06 -36.28 -32.45
C VAL A 80 37.61 -36.03 -32.05
N LEU A 81 36.84 -35.24 -32.83
CA LEU A 81 35.51 -34.84 -32.48
C LEU A 81 34.55 -35.99 -32.23
N ASN A 82 33.99 -36.06 -31.03
CA ASN A 82 32.88 -36.98 -30.72
C ASN A 82 31.53 -36.32 -31.13
N ALA A 83 31.03 -36.72 -32.31
CA ALA A 83 29.76 -36.23 -32.84
C ALA A 83 28.56 -36.37 -31.86
N GLN A 84 28.56 -37.43 -31.06
CA GLN A 84 27.50 -37.67 -30.08
C GLN A 84 27.51 -36.63 -28.97
N THR A 85 28.68 -36.29 -28.43
CA THR A 85 28.85 -35.26 -27.40
C THR A 85 28.41 -33.88 -27.93
N LEU A 86 28.77 -33.55 -29.18
CA LEU A 86 28.35 -32.28 -29.81
C LEU A 86 26.83 -32.20 -29.96
N THR A 87 26.19 -33.30 -30.43
CA THR A 87 24.74 -33.34 -30.57
C THR A 87 24.05 -33.18 -29.21
N GLN A 88 24.48 -33.91 -28.19
CA GLN A 88 23.92 -33.79 -26.83
C GLN A 88 24.06 -32.37 -26.27
N LEU A 89 25.20 -31.71 -26.45
CA LEU A 89 25.45 -30.33 -25.98
C LEU A 89 24.55 -29.36 -26.74
N THR A 90 24.41 -29.49 -28.05
CA THR A 90 23.54 -28.63 -28.87
C THR A 90 22.07 -28.79 -28.46
N GLU A 91 21.62 -30.02 -28.24
CA GLU A 91 20.27 -30.27 -27.75
C GLU A 91 20.02 -29.68 -26.36
N LEU A 92 21.00 -29.81 -25.44
CA LEU A 92 20.94 -29.22 -24.13
C LEU A 92 20.81 -27.69 -24.21
N ILE A 93 21.67 -27.03 -24.97
CA ILE A 93 21.67 -25.58 -25.16
C ILE A 93 20.33 -25.14 -25.76
N THR A 94 19.87 -25.78 -26.83
CA THR A 94 18.60 -25.45 -27.50
C THR A 94 17.42 -25.58 -26.56
N THR A 95 17.36 -26.68 -25.79
CA THR A 95 16.29 -26.92 -24.81
C THR A 95 16.31 -25.86 -23.72
N ARG A 96 17.49 -25.53 -23.19
CA ARG A 96 17.63 -24.48 -22.17
C ARG A 96 17.25 -23.10 -22.68
N ARG A 97 17.64 -22.73 -23.90
CA ARG A 97 17.23 -21.47 -24.52
C ARG A 97 15.73 -21.36 -24.71
N LYS A 98 15.08 -22.43 -25.17
CA LYS A 98 13.63 -22.46 -25.32
C LYS A 98 12.93 -22.23 -23.99
N SER A 99 13.27 -22.99 -22.95
CA SER A 99 12.70 -22.83 -21.61
C SER A 99 12.94 -21.42 -21.08
N GLN A 100 14.14 -20.89 -21.22
CA GLN A 100 14.48 -19.53 -20.74
C GLN A 100 13.68 -18.44 -21.48
N THR A 101 13.46 -18.58 -22.78
CA THR A 101 12.65 -17.63 -23.55
C THR A 101 11.20 -17.65 -23.08
N GLU A 102 10.64 -18.83 -22.83
CA GLU A 102 9.28 -18.98 -22.30
C GLU A 102 9.16 -18.36 -20.88
N ASP A 103 10.14 -18.61 -20.02
CA ASP A 103 10.17 -18.06 -18.68
C ASP A 103 10.34 -16.53 -18.68
N ALA A 104 11.18 -16.01 -19.57
CA ALA A 104 11.35 -14.55 -19.75
C ALA A 104 10.06 -13.88 -20.22
N GLN A 105 9.32 -14.50 -21.15
CA GLN A 105 8.03 -13.98 -21.61
C GLN A 105 6.98 -13.96 -20.48
N LYS A 106 6.87 -15.05 -19.72
CA LYS A 106 5.96 -15.11 -18.56
C LYS A 106 6.32 -14.06 -17.52
N LEU A 107 7.61 -13.92 -17.22
CA LEU A 107 8.10 -12.94 -16.26
C LEU A 107 7.89 -11.49 -16.72
N ALA A 108 8.00 -11.21 -18.01
CA ALA A 108 7.72 -9.88 -18.56
C ALA A 108 6.24 -9.48 -18.35
N ILE A 109 5.30 -10.42 -18.53
CA ILE A 109 3.88 -10.19 -18.24
C ILE A 109 3.68 -9.97 -16.74
N GLU A 110 4.29 -10.80 -15.90
CA GLU A 110 4.21 -10.67 -14.43
C GLU A 110 4.74 -9.32 -13.95
N LEU A 111 5.89 -8.89 -14.44
CA LEU A 111 6.49 -7.58 -14.09
C LEU A 111 5.56 -6.42 -14.44
N ARG A 112 4.91 -6.47 -15.61
CA ARG A 112 3.94 -5.46 -16.01
C ARG A 112 2.75 -5.42 -15.06
N THR A 113 2.15 -6.58 -14.76
CA THR A 113 1.01 -6.69 -13.84
C THR A 113 1.37 -6.19 -12.44
N LEU A 114 2.54 -6.56 -11.92
CA LEU A 114 3.01 -6.11 -10.61
C LEU A 114 3.28 -4.59 -10.59
N SER A 115 3.83 -4.05 -11.69
CA SER A 115 4.04 -2.60 -11.81
C SER A 115 2.72 -1.83 -11.80
N GLU A 116 1.71 -2.32 -12.52
CA GLU A 116 0.37 -1.74 -12.52
C GLU A 116 -0.29 -1.83 -11.13
N ALA A 117 -0.09 -2.95 -10.42
CA ALA A 117 -0.58 -3.12 -9.05
C ALA A 117 0.06 -2.13 -8.07
N VAL A 118 1.38 -1.92 -8.15
CA VAL A 118 2.07 -0.91 -7.32
C VAL A 118 1.50 0.47 -7.58
N GLN A 119 1.35 0.88 -8.85
CA GLN A 119 0.79 2.19 -9.20
C GLN A 119 -0.66 2.37 -8.69
N LEU A 120 -1.46 1.31 -8.72
CA LEU A 120 -2.81 1.34 -8.18
C LEU A 120 -2.79 1.58 -6.66
N LYS A 121 -1.98 0.80 -5.94
CA LYS A 121 -1.87 0.92 -4.47
C LYS A 121 -1.30 2.28 -4.04
N GLU A 122 -0.36 2.82 -4.77
CA GLU A 122 0.18 4.17 -4.53
C GLU A 122 -0.89 5.26 -4.73
N ARG A 123 -1.74 5.13 -5.75
CA ARG A 123 -2.86 6.05 -5.97
C ARG A 123 -3.90 5.95 -4.85
N GLU A 124 -4.27 4.74 -4.42
CA GLU A 124 -5.17 4.51 -3.29
C GLU A 124 -4.63 5.19 -2.01
N LEU A 125 -3.35 4.99 -1.71
CA LEU A 125 -2.69 5.63 -0.57
C LEU A 125 -2.69 7.16 -0.71
N SER A 126 -2.41 7.69 -1.90
CA SER A 126 -2.38 9.14 -2.14
C SER A 126 -3.73 9.80 -1.89
N VAL A 127 -4.83 9.16 -2.28
CA VAL A 127 -6.19 9.64 -2.02
C VAL A 127 -6.46 9.69 -0.51
N LEU A 128 -6.07 8.67 0.24
CA LEU A 128 -6.25 8.63 1.69
C LEU A 128 -5.39 9.67 2.42
N THR A 129 -4.23 10.03 1.89
CA THR A 129 -3.27 10.94 2.53
C THR A 129 -3.35 12.39 2.02
N ALA A 130 -4.09 12.67 0.95
CA ALA A 130 -4.17 13.99 0.31
C ALA A 130 -4.63 15.12 1.23
N SER A 131 -5.34 14.82 2.31
CA SER A 131 -5.91 15.80 3.25
C SER A 131 -5.18 15.87 4.59
N THR A 132 -4.09 15.13 4.81
CA THR A 132 -3.47 15.02 6.14
C THR A 132 -1.97 15.27 6.12
N SER A 133 -1.54 16.17 6.99
CA SER A 133 -0.12 16.26 7.38
C SER A 133 0.21 15.08 8.31
N ARG A 134 1.38 14.47 8.15
CA ARG A 134 1.89 13.41 9.05
C ARG A 134 2.25 14.01 10.44
N THR A 135 1.26 14.55 11.11
CA THR A 135 1.41 15.17 12.43
C THR A 135 0.33 14.65 13.36
N ALA A 136 0.73 14.11 14.49
CA ALA A 136 -0.19 13.85 15.59
C ALA A 136 -0.44 15.11 16.39
N ARG A 137 -1.70 15.34 16.73
CA ARG A 137 -2.12 16.41 17.63
C ARG A 137 -2.32 15.80 19.00
N GLU A 138 -1.53 16.24 19.97
CA GLU A 138 -1.55 15.73 21.33
C GLU A 138 -2.13 16.78 22.27
N ALA A 139 -3.05 16.36 23.13
CA ALA A 139 -3.46 17.15 24.27
C ALA A 139 -2.65 16.69 25.49
N VAL A 140 -1.87 17.57 26.06
CA VAL A 140 -1.15 17.33 27.31
C VAL A 140 -1.93 17.95 28.44
N VAL A 141 -2.50 17.11 29.33
CA VAL A 141 -3.29 17.53 30.47
C VAL A 141 -2.48 17.30 31.74
N PHE A 142 -2.21 18.37 32.48
CA PHE A 142 -1.58 18.28 33.80
C PHE A 142 -2.64 18.21 34.86
N LEU A 143 -2.62 17.15 35.65
CA LEU A 143 -3.59 16.88 36.70
C LEU A 143 -2.92 16.92 38.07
N ASN A 144 -3.63 17.45 39.04
CA ASN A 144 -3.32 17.21 40.45
C ASN A 144 -4.07 15.94 40.85
N ALA A 145 -3.39 14.79 40.68
CA ALA A 145 -4.06 13.49 40.80
C ALA A 145 -4.25 13.14 42.27
N ALA A 146 -5.49 12.89 42.65
CA ALA A 146 -5.81 12.38 43.97
C ALA A 146 -5.96 10.84 43.94
N ASN A 147 -6.53 10.23 42.89
CA ASN A 147 -6.85 8.81 42.88
C ASN A 147 -6.63 8.13 41.51
N ALA A 148 -6.21 6.86 41.54
CA ALA A 148 -6.16 6.02 40.35
C ALA A 148 -7.57 5.65 39.87
N GLY A 149 -7.88 5.84 38.60
CA GLY A 149 -9.15 5.45 37.96
C GLY A 149 -10.13 6.59 37.69
N SER A 150 -9.79 7.81 38.02
CA SER A 150 -10.63 8.98 37.74
C SER A 150 -10.66 9.32 36.24
N LYS A 151 -11.81 9.80 35.75
CA LYS A 151 -12.03 10.12 34.34
C LYS A 151 -11.88 11.61 34.09
N VAL A 152 -11.17 11.93 33.00
CA VAL A 152 -11.05 13.31 32.50
C VAL A 152 -11.77 13.37 31.16
N ARG A 153 -12.66 14.36 31.02
CA ARG A 153 -13.33 14.66 29.74
C ARG A 153 -12.51 15.73 29.00
N LEU A 154 -12.07 15.41 27.81
CA LEU A 154 -11.41 16.34 26.92
C LEU A 154 -12.42 16.83 25.88
N SER A 155 -12.57 18.16 25.76
CA SER A 155 -13.43 18.80 24.78
C SER A 155 -12.60 19.72 23.89
N TYR A 156 -12.76 19.59 22.59
CA TYR A 156 -12.03 20.40 21.62
C TYR A 156 -12.88 20.70 20.39
N LEU A 157 -12.55 21.79 19.72
CA LEU A 157 -13.22 22.20 18.52
C LEU A 157 -12.46 21.66 17.29
N VAL A 158 -13.15 20.94 16.45
CA VAL A 158 -12.63 20.42 15.19
C VAL A 158 -13.09 21.31 14.04
N SER A 159 -12.14 21.77 13.23
CA SER A 159 -12.43 22.45 11.97
C SER A 159 -12.49 21.42 10.83
N GLY A 160 -13.32 21.70 9.80
CA GLY A 160 -13.46 20.80 8.65
C GLY A 160 -14.56 19.75 8.78
N ALA A 161 -15.46 19.94 9.76
CA ALA A 161 -16.72 19.21 9.80
C ALA A 161 -17.87 20.18 9.51
N ASN A 162 -18.75 19.79 8.61
CA ASN A 162 -19.99 20.50 8.30
C ASN A 162 -21.12 19.50 8.14
N TRP A 163 -22.33 20.00 8.29
CA TRP A 163 -23.53 19.22 8.03
C TRP A 163 -24.57 20.08 7.31
N SER A 164 -25.37 19.42 6.50
CA SER A 164 -26.51 20.07 5.80
C SER A 164 -27.76 19.24 6.02
N PRO A 165 -28.86 19.88 6.45
CA PRO A 165 -30.14 19.19 6.54
C PRO A 165 -30.79 19.04 5.17
N SER A 166 -31.49 17.94 4.97
CA SER A 166 -32.41 17.74 3.86
C SER A 166 -33.77 17.25 4.37
N TYR A 167 -34.83 17.67 3.68
CA TYR A 167 -36.16 17.35 4.10
C TYR A 167 -36.93 16.72 2.92
N ASN A 168 -37.52 15.56 3.17
CA ASN A 168 -38.48 14.95 2.23
C ASN A 168 -39.87 15.07 2.77
N LEU A 169 -40.73 15.79 2.06
CA LEU A 169 -42.15 15.88 2.38
C LEU A 169 -42.92 14.91 1.49
N ARG A 170 -43.60 13.95 2.11
CA ARG A 170 -44.49 13.01 1.42
C ARG A 170 -45.92 13.30 1.81
N LEU A 171 -46.73 13.59 0.82
CA LEU A 171 -48.17 13.68 0.97
C LEU A 171 -48.80 12.33 0.67
N THR A 172 -49.60 11.82 1.59
CA THR A 172 -50.26 10.52 1.45
C THR A 172 -51.75 10.70 1.27
N GLY A 173 -52.27 10.09 0.22
CA GLY A 173 -53.70 10.13 -0.16
C GLY A 173 -54.06 11.24 -1.15
N THR A 174 -55.16 11.02 -1.85
CA THR A 174 -55.69 11.95 -2.88
C THR A 174 -56.18 13.29 -2.29
N ASP A 175 -56.44 13.34 -0.99
CA ASP A 175 -56.99 14.50 -0.30
C ASP A 175 -55.96 15.30 0.50
N ALA A 176 -54.68 14.92 0.40
CA ALA A 176 -53.56 15.57 1.10
C ALA A 176 -53.77 15.81 2.62
N LYS A 177 -54.55 14.94 3.29
CA LYS A 177 -54.92 15.11 4.72
C LYS A 177 -53.82 14.67 5.67
N SER A 178 -52.80 13.97 5.20
CA SER A 178 -51.66 13.57 6.00
C SER A 178 -50.36 13.84 5.24
N ALA A 179 -49.41 14.44 5.93
CA ALA A 179 -48.05 14.69 5.44
C ALA A 179 -47.04 14.03 6.37
N SER A 180 -46.10 13.32 5.79
CA SER A 180 -44.94 12.79 6.51
C SER A 180 -43.72 13.63 6.13
N LEU A 181 -43.05 14.20 7.13
CA LEU A 181 -41.83 14.94 6.97
C LEU A 181 -40.66 14.04 7.45
N GLU A 182 -39.82 13.64 6.52
CA GLU A 182 -38.56 12.93 6.83
C GLU A 182 -37.43 13.95 6.91
N TYR A 183 -36.75 13.98 8.02
CA TYR A 183 -35.55 14.79 8.22
C TYR A 183 -34.31 13.94 8.05
N GLN A 184 -33.40 14.36 7.21
CA GLN A 184 -32.11 13.73 6.99
C GLN A 184 -30.98 14.76 7.17
N ALA A 185 -29.83 14.33 7.63
CA ALA A 185 -28.65 15.15 7.70
C ALA A 185 -27.51 14.50 6.95
N SER A 186 -26.91 15.20 6.03
CA SER A 186 -25.65 14.83 5.40
C SER A 186 -24.51 15.44 6.20
N VAL A 187 -23.65 14.60 6.78
CA VAL A 187 -22.50 15.03 7.54
C VAL A 187 -21.23 14.76 6.73
N GLN A 188 -20.44 15.81 6.52
CA GLN A 188 -19.13 15.71 5.89
C GLN A 188 -18.08 16.09 6.92
N GLN A 189 -17.06 15.28 7.10
CA GLN A 189 -15.95 15.60 7.98
C GLN A 189 -14.62 15.30 7.30
N MET A 190 -13.67 16.22 7.46
CA MET A 190 -12.29 16.16 6.98
C MET A 190 -11.31 16.39 8.13
N SER A 191 -11.71 15.99 9.34
CA SER A 191 -10.91 16.20 10.55
C SER A 191 -9.71 15.27 10.65
N GLY A 192 -9.76 14.13 9.94
CA GLY A 192 -8.80 13.04 10.05
C GLY A 192 -9.02 12.15 11.28
N GLU A 193 -10.16 12.26 11.94
CA GLU A 193 -10.57 11.46 13.08
C GLU A 193 -11.75 10.55 12.70
N ASP A 194 -11.77 9.33 13.22
CA ASP A 194 -12.92 8.43 13.06
C ASP A 194 -13.99 8.78 14.10
N TRP A 195 -15.18 9.12 13.63
CA TRP A 195 -16.33 9.44 14.46
C TRP A 195 -17.28 8.24 14.48
N SER A 196 -17.44 7.64 15.64
CA SER A 196 -18.38 6.51 15.90
C SER A 196 -19.62 6.99 16.66
#